data_0de33a13d10b0ebb0fa780341f309054
#
_entry.id   0de33a13d10b0ebb0fa780341f309054
#
_cell.length_a   1.000
_cell.length_b   1.000
_cell.length_c   1.000
_cell.angle_alpha   90.00
_cell.angle_beta   90.00
_cell.angle_gamma   90.00
#
_symmetry.space_group_name_H-M   'P 1'
#
loop_
_entity.id
_entity.type
_entity.pdbx_description
1 polymer ?
#
loop_
_entity_poly.entity_id
_entity_poly.type
_entity_poly.pdbx_seq_one_letter_code
_entity_poly.pdbx_strand_id
1 'polypeptide(L)'
;MIVADFRYITRDGEIHRGRPLEKVGAHCKNHNRHSIGICYEGGLSADCTPADTRTLMQKGSMLALLRELRLLFPKALIVGHHDLNPVKPCPCFDAVKEYRF
;
A
#
# COMPACT_ATOMS: atom_id res chain seq x y z
N MET A 1 -0.77 -21.90 -5.57
CA MET A 1 -0.72 -20.84 -4.60
C MET A 1 -1.40 -19.56 -5.07
N ILE A 2 -2.22 -19.00 -4.25
CA ILE A 2 -2.96 -17.81 -4.61
C ILE A 2 -2.15 -16.58 -4.25
N VAL A 3 -2.00 -15.69 -5.20
CA VAL A 3 -1.32 -14.44 -4.97
C VAL A 3 -2.34 -13.39 -4.62
N ALA A 4 -2.08 -12.62 -3.60
CA ALA A 4 -2.94 -11.52 -3.24
C ALA A 4 -2.93 -10.48 -4.37
N ASP A 5 -4.04 -9.78 -4.51
CA ASP A 5 -4.15 -8.70 -5.47
C ASP A 5 -3.18 -7.58 -5.12
N PHE A 6 -2.74 -6.83 -6.11
CA PHE A 6 -1.74 -5.81 -5.90
C PHE A 6 -2.04 -4.59 -6.75
N ARG A 7 -1.86 -3.41 -6.15
CA ARG A 7 -2.05 -2.13 -6.82
C ARG A 7 -0.82 -1.26 -6.65
N TYR A 8 -0.48 -0.53 -7.68
CA TYR A 8 0.65 0.39 -7.68
C TYR A 8 0.17 1.77 -8.13
N ILE A 9 0.48 2.81 -7.37
CA ILE A 9 0.02 4.17 -7.64
C ILE A 9 1.21 5.03 -8.03
N THR A 10 1.23 5.52 -9.25
CA THR A 10 2.29 6.39 -9.72
C THR A 10 2.15 7.80 -9.18
N ARG A 11 3.18 8.61 -9.35
CA ARG A 11 3.19 9.97 -8.79
C ARG A 11 2.05 10.85 -9.31
N ASP A 12 1.60 10.59 -10.53
CA ASP A 12 0.46 11.34 -11.11
C ASP A 12 -0.88 10.75 -10.72
N GLY A 13 -0.91 9.77 -9.82
CA GLY A 13 -2.14 9.20 -9.31
C GLY A 13 -2.71 8.06 -10.13
N GLU A 14 -1.99 7.60 -11.14
CA GLU A 14 -2.46 6.49 -11.95
C GLU A 14 -2.34 5.19 -11.18
N ILE A 15 -3.40 4.39 -11.20
CA ILE A 15 -3.45 3.13 -10.46
C ILE A 15 -3.23 1.98 -11.45
N HIS A 16 -2.18 1.21 -11.20
CA HIS A 16 -1.89 0.01 -11.97
C HIS A 16 -2.23 -1.22 -11.18
N ARG A 17 -2.75 -2.22 -11.84
CA ARG A 17 -3.15 -3.47 -11.22
C ARG A 17 -2.14 -4.54 -11.55
N GLY A 18 -1.95 -5.46 -10.60
CA GLY A 18 -1.00 -6.53 -10.77
C GLY A 18 0.39 -6.06 -10.47
N ARG A 19 1.35 -6.93 -10.68
CA ARG A 19 2.73 -6.63 -10.38
C ARG A 19 3.63 -7.65 -11.04
N PRO A 20 4.94 -7.37 -11.08
CA PRO A 20 5.90 -8.34 -11.60
C PRO A 20 5.81 -9.64 -10.82
N LEU A 21 5.84 -10.76 -11.52
CA LEU A 21 5.65 -12.08 -10.91
C LEU A 21 6.69 -12.39 -9.87
N GLU A 22 7.90 -11.96 -10.08
CA GLU A 22 8.98 -12.22 -9.15
C GLU A 22 8.82 -11.49 -7.83
N LYS A 23 7.82 -10.63 -7.73
CA LYS A 23 7.57 -9.87 -6.51
C LYS A 23 6.50 -10.49 -5.63
N VAL A 24 6.14 -11.73 -5.89
CA VAL A 24 5.18 -12.43 -5.03
C VAL A 24 5.69 -12.36 -3.60
N GLY A 25 4.84 -11.90 -2.71
CA GLY A 25 5.20 -11.76 -1.32
C GLY A 25 5.88 -10.45 -0.96
N ALA A 26 6.02 -9.54 -1.91
CA ALA A 26 6.78 -8.32 -1.68
C ALA A 26 6.15 -7.42 -0.62
N HIS A 27 4.82 -7.43 -0.42
CA HIS A 27 4.21 -6.54 0.54
C HIS A 27 4.30 -7.05 1.98
N CYS A 28 4.12 -8.35 2.22
CA CYS A 28 4.36 -8.92 3.54
C CYS A 28 4.33 -10.43 3.49
N LYS A 29 5.46 -11.05 3.74
CA LYS A 29 5.66 -12.47 3.50
C LYS A 29 4.61 -13.37 4.15
N ASN A 30 4.25 -13.12 5.39
CA ASN A 30 3.35 -14.00 6.11
C ASN A 30 1.87 -13.68 5.92
N HIS A 31 1.55 -12.65 5.13
CA HIS A 31 0.19 -12.15 4.99
C HIS A 31 -0.27 -12.09 3.53
N ASN A 32 0.53 -12.60 2.60
CA ASN A 32 0.26 -12.44 1.18
C ASN A 32 -1.01 -13.10 0.71
N ARG A 33 -1.38 -14.20 1.32
CA ARG A 33 -2.56 -14.95 0.89
C ARG A 33 -3.87 -14.28 1.24
N HIS A 34 -3.84 -13.40 2.25
CA HIS A 34 -5.04 -12.84 2.84
C HIS A 34 -5.09 -11.34 2.75
N SER A 35 -4.29 -10.75 1.85
CA SER A 35 -4.17 -9.32 1.81
C SER A 35 -4.13 -8.81 0.38
N ILE A 36 -4.43 -7.52 0.24
CA ILE A 36 -4.27 -6.78 -0.99
C ILE A 36 -3.13 -5.80 -0.75
N GLY A 37 -2.10 -5.88 -1.56
CA GLY A 37 -0.97 -4.98 -1.44
C GLY A 37 -1.20 -3.70 -2.21
N ILE A 38 -0.92 -2.57 -1.59
CA ILE A 38 -1.00 -1.26 -2.24
C ILE A 38 0.34 -0.57 -2.02
N CYS A 39 0.94 -0.16 -3.11
CA CYS A 39 2.22 0.51 -3.08
C CYS A 39 2.11 1.82 -3.86
N TYR A 40 2.89 2.81 -3.48
CA TYR A 40 2.95 4.04 -4.24
C TYR A 40 4.39 4.34 -4.66
N GLU A 41 4.53 5.04 -5.76
CA GLU A 41 5.82 5.46 -6.25
C GLU A 41 6.36 6.56 -5.33
N GLY A 42 7.49 6.29 -4.68
CA GLY A 42 8.09 7.23 -3.73
C GLY A 42 8.47 6.54 -2.44
N GLY A 43 8.41 7.29 -1.34
CA GLY A 43 8.74 6.76 -0.01
C GLY A 43 10.14 7.15 0.46
N LEU A 44 10.93 7.82 -0.37
CA LEU A 44 12.25 8.30 0.01
C LEU A 44 12.35 9.80 -0.23
N SER A 45 12.90 10.52 0.74
CA SER A 45 13.18 11.93 0.59
C SER A 45 14.43 12.13 -0.28
N ALA A 46 14.78 13.37 -0.54
CA ALA A 46 15.94 13.70 -1.39
C ALA A 46 17.25 13.12 -0.86
N ASP A 47 17.36 12.94 0.45
CA ASP A 47 18.56 12.35 1.07
C ASP A 47 18.43 10.84 1.25
N CYS A 48 17.47 10.22 0.58
CA CYS A 48 17.25 8.77 0.59
C CYS A 48 16.85 8.20 1.94
N THR A 49 16.25 9.01 2.79
CA THR A 49 15.66 8.51 4.04
C THR A 49 14.17 8.24 3.85
N PRO A 50 13.61 7.25 4.54
CA PRO A 50 12.17 6.97 4.45
C PRO A 50 11.34 8.19 4.82
N ALA A 51 10.37 8.52 3.98
CA ALA A 51 9.51 9.67 4.21
C ALA A 51 8.21 9.51 3.42
N ASP A 52 7.15 10.16 3.91
CA ASP A 52 5.88 10.19 3.20
C ASP A 52 6.00 11.22 2.08
N THR A 53 6.26 10.73 0.87
CA THR A 53 6.45 11.57 -0.30
C THR A 53 5.23 11.54 -1.23
N ARG A 54 4.09 11.10 -0.75
CA ARG A 54 2.90 11.00 -1.59
C ARG A 54 2.50 12.36 -2.15
N THR A 55 2.23 12.39 -3.46
CA THR A 55 1.67 13.59 -4.08
C THR A 55 0.19 13.71 -3.73
N LEU A 56 -0.39 14.87 -3.98
CA LEU A 56 -1.83 15.04 -3.78
C LEU A 56 -2.62 14.07 -4.65
N MET A 57 -2.17 13.84 -5.87
CA MET A 57 -2.82 12.90 -6.77
C MET A 57 -2.74 11.47 -6.23
N GLN A 58 -1.60 11.10 -5.67
CA GLN A 58 -1.46 9.78 -5.05
C GLN A 58 -2.38 9.63 -3.85
N LYS A 59 -2.48 10.65 -3.01
CA LYS A 59 -3.37 10.60 -1.85
C LYS A 59 -4.83 10.47 -2.27
N GLY A 60 -5.23 11.20 -3.29
CA GLY A 60 -6.59 11.11 -3.81
C GLY A 60 -6.92 9.74 -4.36
N SER A 61 -6.02 9.19 -5.17
CA SER A 61 -6.19 7.85 -5.74
C SER A 61 -6.19 6.78 -4.68
N MET A 62 -5.30 6.89 -3.69
CA MET A 62 -5.22 5.93 -2.60
C MET A 62 -6.50 5.94 -1.78
N LEU A 63 -7.03 7.11 -1.46
CA LEU A 63 -8.27 7.21 -0.70
C LEU A 63 -9.43 6.58 -1.46
N ALA A 64 -9.56 6.89 -2.74
CA ALA A 64 -10.63 6.33 -3.56
C ALA A 64 -10.54 4.81 -3.64
N LEU A 65 -9.33 4.31 -3.83
CA LEU A 65 -9.09 2.87 -3.91
C LEU A 65 -9.43 2.18 -2.60
N LEU A 66 -9.01 2.75 -1.48
CA LEU A 66 -9.26 2.16 -0.16
C LEU A 66 -10.74 2.17 0.18
N ARG A 67 -11.47 3.21 -0.20
CA ARG A 67 -12.91 3.25 0.01
C ARG A 67 -13.63 2.17 -0.80
N GLU A 68 -13.21 2.00 -2.05
CA GLU A 68 -13.77 0.94 -2.87
C GLU A 68 -13.52 -0.44 -2.28
N LEU A 69 -12.28 -0.68 -1.84
CA LEU A 69 -11.92 -1.95 -1.24
C LEU A 69 -12.66 -2.19 0.08
N ARG A 70 -12.93 -1.13 0.83
CA ARG A 70 -13.71 -1.25 2.06
C ARG A 70 -15.13 -1.71 1.77
N LEU A 71 -15.72 -1.24 0.68
CA LEU A 71 -17.05 -1.70 0.28
C LEU A 71 -17.05 -3.18 -0.10
N LEU A 72 -15.99 -3.63 -0.76
CA LEU A 72 -15.87 -5.03 -1.18
C LEU A 72 -15.48 -5.94 -0.02
N PHE A 73 -14.69 -5.45 0.92
CA PHE A 73 -14.16 -6.24 2.03
C PHE A 73 -14.38 -5.49 3.33
N PRO A 74 -15.62 -5.45 3.84
CA PRO A 74 -15.95 -4.57 4.96
C PRO A 74 -15.22 -4.90 6.27
N LYS A 75 -14.72 -6.12 6.41
CA LYS A 75 -14.01 -6.54 7.61
C LYS A 75 -12.50 -6.48 7.50
N ALA A 76 -11.98 -6.06 6.35
CA ALA A 76 -10.54 -5.99 6.16
C ALA A 76 -9.94 -4.87 6.99
N LEU A 77 -8.71 -5.09 7.45
CA LEU A 77 -7.95 -4.08 8.16
C LEU A 77 -7.07 -3.33 7.18
N ILE A 78 -6.95 -2.03 7.38
CA ILE A 78 -6.05 -1.20 6.61
C ILE A 78 -4.85 -0.90 7.50
N VAL A 79 -3.69 -1.45 7.13
CA VAL A 79 -2.49 -1.34 7.94
C VAL A 79 -1.30 -1.02 7.04
N GLY A 80 -0.24 -0.47 7.61
CA GLY A 80 1.01 -0.28 6.90
C GLY A 80 1.88 -1.52 7.01
N HIS A 81 2.84 -1.66 6.11
CA HIS A 81 3.78 -2.77 6.16
C HIS A 81 4.52 -2.79 7.50
N HIS A 82 4.85 -1.61 8.04
CA HIS A 82 5.54 -1.53 9.33
C HIS A 82 4.71 -2.04 10.50
N ASP A 83 3.39 -2.06 10.38
CA ASP A 83 2.53 -2.59 11.43
C ASP A 83 2.63 -4.11 11.53
N LEU A 84 2.97 -4.74 10.41
CA LEU A 84 3.11 -6.20 10.33
C LEU A 84 4.57 -6.62 10.51
N ASN A 85 5.50 -5.75 10.18
CA ASN A 85 6.92 -6.01 10.27
C ASN A 85 7.64 -4.72 10.68
N PRO A 86 7.96 -4.56 11.97
CA PRO A 86 8.49 -3.29 12.48
C PRO A 86 9.82 -2.85 11.88
N VAL A 87 10.57 -3.75 11.26
CA VAL A 87 11.85 -3.36 10.64
C VAL A 87 11.65 -2.68 9.28
N LYS A 88 10.43 -2.66 8.76
CA LYS A 88 10.12 -2.03 7.48
C LYS A 88 9.45 -0.68 7.71
N PRO A 89 9.95 0.39 7.11
CA PRO A 89 9.34 1.71 7.28
C PRO A 89 8.09 1.93 6.45
N CYS A 90 7.85 1.09 5.46
CA CYS A 90 6.71 1.28 4.55
C CYS A 90 5.38 1.31 5.28
N PRO A 91 4.45 2.12 4.89
CA PRO A 91 4.48 3.04 3.74
C PRO A 91 4.99 4.44 4.10
N CYS A 92 5.68 4.61 5.19
CA CYS A 92 6.25 5.86 5.68
C CYS A 92 5.22 6.86 6.18
N PHE A 93 4.04 6.38 6.50
CA PHE A 93 2.99 7.14 7.18
C PHE A 93 2.14 6.16 7.98
N ASP A 94 1.32 6.68 8.88
CA ASP A 94 0.49 5.84 9.75
C ASP A 94 -0.82 5.51 9.05
N ALA A 95 -0.85 4.39 8.33
CA ALA A 95 -2.02 3.98 7.56
C ALA A 95 -3.21 3.65 8.46
N VAL A 96 -2.96 3.05 9.61
CA VAL A 96 -4.02 2.71 10.55
C VAL A 96 -4.76 3.98 10.99
N LYS A 97 -4.00 5.02 11.31
CA LYS A 97 -4.57 6.27 11.79
C LYS A 97 -5.23 7.05 10.66
N GLU A 98 -4.59 7.10 9.50
CA GLU A 98 -5.06 7.93 8.38
C GLU A 98 -6.31 7.37 7.73
N TYR A 99 -6.45 6.06 7.66
CA TYR A 99 -7.52 5.41 6.90
C TYR A 99 -8.45 4.62 7.80
N ARG A 100 -9.01 5.31 8.76
CA ARG A 100 -9.99 4.72 9.67
C ARG A 100 -11.39 4.85 9.11
N PHE A 101 -11.82 3.97 8.31
CA PHE A 101 -13.24 3.99 7.95
C PHE A 101 -13.90 2.66 8.09
#